data_667feb86c1ae02246e15aa5e9640af28
#
_entry.id   667feb86c1ae02246e15aa5e9640af28
#
_cell.length_a   1.000
_cell.length_b   1.000
_cell.length_c   1.000
_cell.angle_alpha   90.00
_cell.angle_beta   90.00
_cell.angle_gamma   90.00
#
_symmetry.space_group_name_H-M   'P 1'
#
loop_
_entity.id
_entity.type
_entity.pdbx_description
1 polymer ?
#
loop_
_entity_poly.entity_id
_entity_poly.type
_entity_poly.pdbx_seq_one_letter_code
_entity_poly.pdbx_strand_id
1 'polypeptide(L)'
;MENDGSIISSFKDNITENTVKATEIAKDSFNKYATNQNVIIGLFVVILLALFISYGLYYVITRNVFNVTRYIVPDTKVPVFGNQKTKINLTFNFTNNGDRRSYTFWIYINDMNQFNGMYKHVLHVGADSSALNSMSPLIFLDKTENKMYVRFGTISGITPADSLSSTLTSVSQLSNDDLRNALIKGAIIPYIPLQRWVHIGIVVTTSANGGNITTYVDGDIASTIATGKYNTTGDINALADFKNIDLNKTGKLVIGGTTYDDDGCGFSGLVSKFSTYNYDINQKDIYDDYNEGPIDSLFVKMGLGAYGFRNPIYKL
;
A
#
# COMPACT_ATOMS: atom_id res chain seq x y z
N MET A 1 0.50 0.22 -67.96
CA MET A 1 0.74 0.24 -66.53
C MET A 1 2.19 0.66 -66.23
N GLU A 2 2.61 1.84 -66.71
CA GLU A 2 4.02 2.28 -66.60
C GLU A 2 4.21 3.70 -66.06
N ASN A 3 3.16 4.32 -65.51
CA ASN A 3 3.21 5.73 -65.13
C ASN A 3 3.20 6.02 -63.64
N ASP A 4 3.02 5.00 -62.76
CA ASP A 4 2.95 5.22 -61.30
C ASP A 4 4.34 5.32 -60.61
N GLY A 5 5.37 4.69 -61.20
CA GLY A 5 6.73 4.73 -60.63
C GLY A 5 7.41 6.11 -60.72
N SER A 6 7.10 6.87 -61.77
CA SER A 6 7.67 8.21 -62.03
C SER A 6 7.11 9.30 -61.10
N ILE A 7 5.85 9.21 -60.73
CA ILE A 7 5.22 10.18 -59.82
C ILE A 7 5.72 9.97 -58.37
N ILE A 8 5.85 8.72 -57.93
CA ILE A 8 6.35 8.40 -56.57
C ILE A 8 7.84 8.79 -56.41
N SER A 9 8.66 8.57 -57.47
CA SER A 9 10.06 8.98 -57.40
C SER A 9 10.20 10.51 -57.36
N SER A 10 9.46 11.25 -58.19
CA SER A 10 9.51 12.71 -58.19
C SER A 10 8.98 13.32 -56.88
N PHE A 11 8.01 12.69 -56.23
CA PHE A 11 7.48 13.12 -54.94
C PHE A 11 8.51 12.86 -53.81
N LYS A 12 9.20 11.72 -53.84
CA LYS A 12 10.25 11.37 -52.92
C LYS A 12 11.48 12.30 -53.06
N ASP A 13 11.84 12.62 -54.28
CA ASP A 13 12.96 13.54 -54.55
C ASP A 13 12.65 14.96 -54.08
N ASN A 14 11.41 15.42 -54.30
CA ASN A 14 10.92 16.73 -53.84
C ASN A 14 10.87 16.85 -52.31
N ILE A 15 10.44 15.77 -51.60
CA ILE A 15 10.47 15.74 -50.15
C ILE A 15 11.92 15.74 -49.64
N THR A 16 12.79 14.96 -50.26
CA THR A 16 14.21 14.88 -49.86
C THR A 16 14.91 16.22 -50.07
N GLU A 17 14.70 16.88 -51.23
CA GLU A 17 15.27 18.20 -51.55
C GLU A 17 14.75 19.29 -50.59
N ASN A 18 13.45 19.30 -50.29
CA ASN A 18 12.87 20.25 -49.33
C ASN A 18 13.36 20.02 -47.88
N THR A 19 13.55 18.76 -47.47
CA THR A 19 14.09 18.44 -46.14
C THR A 19 15.56 18.82 -46.04
N VAL A 20 16.35 18.62 -47.08
CA VAL A 20 17.78 19.06 -47.16
C VAL A 20 17.87 20.58 -47.09
N LYS A 21 17.07 21.31 -47.90
CA LYS A 21 17.04 22.78 -47.85
C LYS A 21 16.59 23.31 -46.50
N ALA A 22 15.56 22.70 -45.88
CA ALA A 22 15.12 23.09 -44.54
C ALA A 22 16.22 22.87 -43.46
N THR A 23 16.97 21.76 -43.57
CA THR A 23 18.06 21.47 -42.66
C THR A 23 19.27 22.40 -42.85
N GLU A 24 19.57 22.78 -44.09
CA GLU A 24 20.64 23.75 -44.39
C GLU A 24 20.25 25.16 -43.90
N ILE A 25 19.03 25.62 -44.15
CA ILE A 25 18.54 26.91 -43.63
C ILE A 25 18.56 26.93 -42.08
N ALA A 26 18.12 25.83 -41.47
CA ALA A 26 18.16 25.69 -40.00
C ALA A 26 19.62 25.72 -39.48
N LYS A 27 20.54 25.04 -40.16
CA LYS A 27 21.94 24.99 -39.81
C LYS A 27 22.67 26.36 -39.99
N ASP A 28 22.38 27.07 -41.09
CA ASP A 28 22.90 28.41 -41.35
C ASP A 28 22.34 29.44 -40.38
N SER A 29 21.03 29.35 -40.09
CA SER A 29 20.39 30.16 -39.06
C SER A 29 20.99 29.89 -37.68
N PHE A 30 21.15 28.62 -37.30
CA PHE A 30 21.78 28.22 -36.05
C PHE A 30 23.21 28.73 -35.95
N ASN A 31 24.04 28.56 -36.99
CA ASN A 31 25.43 29.04 -37.01
C ASN A 31 25.53 30.57 -36.94
N LYS A 32 24.62 31.28 -37.60
CA LYS A 32 24.55 32.74 -37.55
C LYS A 32 24.15 33.27 -36.16
N TYR A 33 23.30 32.56 -35.46
CA TYR A 33 22.87 32.93 -34.09
C TYR A 33 23.80 32.37 -33.02
N ALA A 34 24.42 31.19 -33.22
CA ALA A 34 25.35 30.58 -32.27
C ALA A 34 26.64 31.41 -32.04
N THR A 35 26.97 32.30 -32.97
CA THR A 35 28.11 33.25 -32.82
C THR A 35 27.78 34.40 -31.88
N ASN A 36 26.50 34.61 -31.54
CA ASN A 36 26.08 35.65 -30.62
C ASN A 36 25.89 35.07 -29.21
N GLN A 37 26.78 35.39 -28.29
CA GLN A 37 26.78 34.90 -26.92
C GLN A 37 25.43 35.09 -26.20
N ASN A 38 24.72 36.19 -26.51
CA ASN A 38 23.42 36.49 -25.92
C ASN A 38 22.33 35.52 -26.41
N VAL A 39 22.42 35.01 -27.65
CA VAL A 39 21.46 34.02 -28.20
C VAL A 39 21.67 32.66 -27.57
N ILE A 40 22.96 32.28 -27.36
CA ILE A 40 23.28 31.01 -26.65
C ILE A 40 22.75 31.04 -25.22
N ILE A 41 22.94 32.13 -24.50
CA ILE A 41 22.43 32.33 -23.14
C ILE A 41 20.90 32.30 -23.16
N GLY A 42 20.24 32.98 -24.11
CA GLY A 42 18.80 32.98 -24.24
C GLY A 42 18.24 31.57 -24.49
N LEU A 43 18.86 30.79 -25.39
CA LEU A 43 18.48 29.41 -25.66
C LEU A 43 18.64 28.51 -24.41
N PHE A 44 19.72 28.69 -23.67
CA PHE A 44 19.97 27.95 -22.42
C PHE A 44 18.89 28.27 -21.37
N VAL A 45 18.50 29.52 -21.21
CA VAL A 45 17.42 29.95 -20.29
C VAL A 45 16.09 29.36 -20.72
N VAL A 46 15.75 29.32 -22.02
CA VAL A 46 14.52 28.71 -22.52
C VAL A 46 14.48 27.21 -22.23
N ILE A 47 15.60 26.50 -22.44
CA ILE A 47 15.69 25.06 -22.12
C ILE A 47 15.49 24.83 -20.62
N LEU A 48 16.15 25.62 -19.77
CA LEU A 48 15.97 25.51 -18.31
C LEU A 48 14.52 25.78 -17.87
N LEU A 49 13.88 26.80 -18.45
CA LEU A 49 12.47 27.10 -18.20
C LEU A 49 11.56 25.96 -18.66
N ALA A 50 11.82 25.38 -19.82
CA ALA A 50 11.05 24.23 -20.33
C ALA A 50 11.19 23.00 -19.41
N LEU A 51 12.40 22.71 -18.92
CA LEU A 51 12.67 21.65 -17.97
C LEU A 51 11.97 21.91 -16.63
N PHE A 52 11.99 23.15 -16.15
CA PHE A 52 11.32 23.53 -14.90
C PHE A 52 9.80 23.41 -15.01
N ILE A 53 9.22 23.88 -16.13
CA ILE A 53 7.78 23.74 -16.40
C ILE A 53 7.39 22.25 -16.53
N SER A 54 8.18 21.46 -17.27
CA SER A 54 7.95 20.03 -17.44
C SER A 54 7.99 19.29 -16.10
N TYR A 55 8.97 19.62 -15.25
CA TYR A 55 9.08 19.07 -13.91
C TYR A 55 7.90 19.50 -13.02
N GLY A 56 7.52 20.78 -13.07
CA GLY A 56 6.36 21.30 -12.35
C GLY A 56 5.05 20.63 -12.76
N LEU A 57 4.83 20.46 -14.06
CA LEU A 57 3.67 19.74 -14.61
C LEU A 57 3.70 18.26 -14.19
N TYR A 58 4.82 17.60 -14.31
CA TYR A 58 4.99 16.22 -13.84
C TYR A 58 4.68 16.10 -12.35
N TYR A 59 5.18 17.02 -11.53
CA TYR A 59 4.93 17.04 -10.09
C TYR A 59 3.46 17.25 -9.76
N VAL A 60 2.78 18.20 -10.43
CA VAL A 60 1.36 18.49 -10.22
C VAL A 60 0.48 17.34 -10.69
N ILE A 61 0.78 16.76 -11.86
CA ILE A 61 0.03 15.61 -12.39
C ILE A 61 0.20 14.40 -11.48
N THR A 62 1.45 14.06 -11.12
CA THR A 62 1.73 12.91 -10.23
C THR A 62 1.07 13.09 -8.87
N ARG A 63 1.15 14.28 -8.29
CA ARG A 63 0.57 14.55 -6.98
C ARG A 63 -0.96 14.54 -7.00
N ASN A 64 -1.59 15.10 -8.02
CA ASN A 64 -3.06 15.22 -8.06
C ASN A 64 -3.76 13.97 -8.61
N VAL A 65 -3.15 13.27 -9.58
CA VAL A 65 -3.77 12.10 -10.20
C VAL A 65 -3.50 10.83 -9.39
N PHE A 66 -2.30 10.65 -8.87
CA PHE A 66 -1.94 9.44 -8.10
C PHE A 66 -2.26 9.54 -6.60
N ASN A 67 -2.33 10.73 -6.02
CA ASN A 67 -2.72 10.88 -4.61
C ASN A 67 -4.22 10.73 -4.33
N VAL A 68 -5.07 10.75 -5.35
CA VAL A 68 -6.52 10.51 -5.18
C VAL A 68 -6.83 9.05 -4.84
N THR A 69 -5.91 8.14 -5.14
CA THR A 69 -6.09 6.71 -4.98
C THR A 69 -5.34 6.12 -3.77
N ARG A 70 -4.28 6.80 -3.30
CA ARG A 70 -3.48 6.40 -2.12
C ARG A 70 -3.62 7.45 -1.03
N TYR A 71 -3.92 7.02 0.17
CA TYR A 71 -3.89 7.85 1.36
C TYR A 71 -2.91 7.27 2.38
N ILE A 72 -1.82 8.00 2.64
CA ILE A 72 -0.89 7.69 3.72
C ILE A 72 -1.35 8.45 4.94
N VAL A 73 -1.61 7.78 6.05
CA VAL A 73 -1.99 8.41 7.31
C VAL A 73 -0.82 9.24 7.86
N PRO A 74 -0.92 10.58 7.92
CA PRO A 74 0.23 11.45 8.20
C PRO A 74 0.91 11.13 9.53
N ASP A 75 0.13 10.83 10.57
CA ASP A 75 0.60 10.56 11.92
C ASP A 75 1.38 9.24 12.03
N THR A 76 1.30 8.38 11.01
CA THR A 76 2.07 7.14 10.93
C THR A 76 3.38 7.25 10.14
N LYS A 77 3.69 8.42 9.57
CA LYS A 77 4.99 8.67 8.93
C LYS A 77 6.15 8.63 9.92
N VAL A 78 5.87 8.91 11.18
CA VAL A 78 6.77 8.64 12.29
C VAL A 78 6.35 7.30 12.91
N PRO A 79 7.30 6.39 13.20
CA PRO A 79 6.97 5.11 13.79
C PRO A 79 6.20 5.24 15.11
N VAL A 80 5.10 4.51 15.23
CA VAL A 80 4.20 4.49 16.39
C VAL A 80 4.47 3.21 17.20
N PHE A 81 4.54 3.33 18.53
CA PHE A 81 4.80 2.21 19.41
C PHE A 81 3.61 1.24 19.48
N GLY A 82 3.91 -0.07 19.33
CA GLY A 82 2.92 -1.13 19.43
C GLY A 82 2.47 -1.46 20.84
N ASN A 83 3.25 -1.09 21.87
CA ASN A 83 2.92 -1.27 23.27
C ASN A 83 2.20 -0.06 23.90
N GLN A 84 1.78 0.89 23.08
CA GLN A 84 0.97 2.04 23.48
C GLN A 84 -0.25 2.12 22.57
N LYS A 85 -1.39 2.51 23.12
CA LYS A 85 -2.61 2.71 22.36
C LYS A 85 -2.62 4.08 21.73
N THR A 86 -2.44 4.13 20.41
CA THR A 86 -2.50 5.37 19.63
C THR A 86 -3.76 5.40 18.78
N LYS A 87 -4.52 6.50 18.86
CA LYS A 87 -5.77 6.71 18.12
C LYS A 87 -5.62 7.86 17.15
N ILE A 88 -5.80 7.61 15.86
CA ILE A 88 -5.63 8.57 14.77
C ILE A 88 -6.96 8.73 14.03
N ASN A 89 -7.46 9.95 13.91
CA ASN A 89 -8.67 10.21 13.13
C ASN A 89 -8.36 10.08 11.65
N LEU A 90 -9.12 9.24 10.96
CA LEU A 90 -9.02 9.09 9.51
C LEU A 90 -9.89 10.16 8.84
N THR A 91 -9.27 11.03 8.06
CA THR A 91 -9.93 12.17 7.40
C THR A 91 -10.02 12.01 5.88
N PHE A 92 -9.87 10.81 5.38
CA PHE A 92 -9.94 10.59 3.94
C PHE A 92 -11.37 10.33 3.46
N ASN A 93 -11.72 10.97 2.36
CA ASN A 93 -12.93 10.68 1.58
C ASN A 93 -12.49 10.01 0.28
N PHE A 94 -12.37 8.70 0.29
CA PHE A 94 -12.25 8.00 -0.98
C PHE A 94 -13.62 7.92 -1.66
N THR A 95 -13.66 8.23 -2.95
CA THR A 95 -14.75 7.78 -3.79
C THR A 95 -14.85 6.26 -3.66
N ASN A 96 -16.04 5.79 -3.33
CA ASN A 96 -16.28 4.38 -3.11
C ASN A 96 -16.00 3.63 -4.43
N ASN A 97 -14.91 2.88 -4.50
CA ASN A 97 -14.59 2.02 -5.64
C ASN A 97 -15.18 0.60 -5.44
N GLY A 98 -16.31 0.52 -4.73
CA GLY A 98 -17.09 -0.69 -4.52
C GLY A 98 -16.32 -1.75 -3.72
N ASP A 99 -15.95 -2.80 -4.41
CA ASP A 99 -15.62 -4.09 -3.83
C ASP A 99 -14.11 -4.36 -3.73
N ARG A 100 -13.26 -3.32 -3.82
CA ARG A 100 -11.79 -3.49 -3.84
C ARG A 100 -11.10 -2.47 -2.95
N ARG A 101 -10.13 -2.93 -2.18
CA ARG A 101 -9.29 -2.07 -1.36
C ARG A 101 -7.95 -2.73 -1.05
N SER A 102 -6.95 -1.90 -0.83
CA SER A 102 -5.65 -2.37 -0.39
C SER A 102 -5.15 -1.55 0.78
N TYR A 103 -4.34 -2.18 1.61
CA TYR A 103 -3.71 -1.58 2.78
C TYR A 103 -2.25 -1.96 2.78
N THR A 104 -1.38 -1.02 3.15
CA THR A 104 0.04 -1.29 3.37
C THR A 104 0.51 -0.63 4.64
N PHE A 105 1.49 -1.21 5.28
CA PHE A 105 2.16 -0.63 6.44
C PHE A 105 3.49 -1.33 6.69
N TRP A 106 4.33 -0.66 7.46
CA TRP A 106 5.56 -1.25 7.96
C TRP A 106 5.40 -1.66 9.42
N ILE A 107 5.93 -2.81 9.77
CA ILE A 107 5.96 -3.30 11.14
C ILE A 107 7.38 -3.70 11.54
N TYR A 108 7.76 -3.37 12.76
CA TYR A 108 8.96 -3.86 13.41
C TYR A 108 8.54 -4.59 14.68
N ILE A 109 8.83 -5.87 14.79
CA ILE A 109 8.53 -6.68 15.97
C ILE A 109 9.86 -6.97 16.68
N ASN A 110 9.99 -6.49 17.90
CA ASN A 110 11.19 -6.71 18.70
C ASN A 110 11.26 -8.16 19.20
N ASP A 111 10.18 -8.61 19.85
CA ASP A 111 10.03 -9.97 20.35
C ASP A 111 8.54 -10.33 20.53
N MET A 112 8.25 -11.61 20.76
CA MET A 112 6.91 -12.12 21.01
C MET A 112 6.62 -12.35 22.51
N ASN A 113 7.57 -12.01 23.40
CA ASN A 113 7.49 -12.34 24.84
C ASN A 113 6.54 -11.40 25.57
N GLN A 114 6.42 -10.14 25.13
CA GLN A 114 5.45 -9.23 25.71
C GLN A 114 4.04 -9.79 25.49
N PHE A 115 3.24 -9.88 26.55
CA PHE A 115 1.90 -10.49 26.53
C PHE A 115 1.89 -11.93 25.99
N ASN A 116 2.86 -12.75 26.40
CA ASN A 116 2.95 -14.15 25.99
C ASN A 116 1.67 -14.93 26.31
N GLY A 117 1.26 -15.79 25.39
CA GLY A 117 0.04 -16.58 25.52
C GLY A 117 -1.25 -15.86 25.13
N MET A 118 -1.19 -14.58 24.74
CA MET A 118 -2.35 -13.80 24.29
C MET A 118 -2.15 -13.32 22.86
N TYR A 119 -3.25 -13.20 22.09
CA TYR A 119 -3.23 -12.53 20.80
C TYR A 119 -2.92 -11.05 21.00
N LYS A 120 -2.07 -10.48 20.13
CA LYS A 120 -1.52 -9.14 20.27
C LYS A 120 -2.09 -8.24 19.20
N HIS A 121 -2.80 -7.20 19.61
CA HIS A 121 -3.36 -6.20 18.69
C HIS A 121 -2.24 -5.41 18.02
N VAL A 122 -2.31 -5.32 16.68
CA VAL A 122 -1.41 -4.49 15.87
C VAL A 122 -2.11 -3.20 15.50
N LEU A 123 -3.21 -3.30 14.75
CA LEU A 123 -4.00 -2.14 14.36
C LEU A 123 -5.42 -2.55 13.94
N HIS A 124 -6.35 -1.61 14.03
CA HIS A 124 -7.66 -1.72 13.39
C HIS A 124 -8.20 -0.37 12.93
N VAL A 125 -9.17 -0.42 12.03
CA VAL A 125 -9.98 0.73 11.64
C VAL A 125 -11.40 0.50 12.13
N GLY A 126 -11.95 1.49 12.86
CA GLY A 126 -13.30 1.40 13.41
C GLY A 126 -13.60 2.49 14.42
N ALA A 127 -14.71 2.36 15.14
CA ALA A 127 -15.06 3.25 16.25
C ALA A 127 -14.28 2.87 17.53
N ASP A 128 -14.17 3.79 18.47
CA ASP A 128 -13.32 3.69 19.67
C ASP A 128 -13.66 2.51 20.62
N SER A 129 -14.88 2.05 20.64
CA SER A 129 -15.38 0.98 21.51
C SER A 129 -16.13 -0.07 20.71
N SER A 130 -15.68 -0.33 19.50
CA SER A 130 -16.35 -1.28 18.62
C SER A 130 -16.07 -2.71 19.03
N ALA A 131 -17.06 -3.58 18.85
CA ALA A 131 -16.83 -5.01 18.88
C ALA A 131 -15.89 -5.42 17.75
N LEU A 132 -15.07 -6.46 17.97
CA LEU A 132 -14.09 -6.95 17.00
C LEU A 132 -14.68 -7.29 15.63
N ASN A 133 -15.94 -7.78 15.61
CA ASN A 133 -16.64 -8.10 14.37
C ASN A 133 -16.96 -6.87 13.50
N SER A 134 -16.96 -5.67 14.07
CA SER A 134 -17.22 -4.40 13.35
C SER A 134 -15.95 -3.69 12.89
N MET A 135 -14.76 -4.15 13.29
CA MET A 135 -13.47 -3.58 12.88
C MET A 135 -13.07 -4.06 11.48
N SER A 136 -12.61 -3.16 10.61
CA SER A 136 -12.28 -3.52 9.23
C SER A 136 -11.27 -2.54 8.60
N PRO A 137 -9.98 -2.94 8.42
CA PRO A 137 -9.36 -4.19 8.84
C PRO A 137 -9.13 -4.26 10.36
N LEU A 138 -8.99 -5.48 10.86
CA LEU A 138 -8.45 -5.82 12.17
C LEU A 138 -7.22 -6.70 11.96
N ILE A 139 -6.08 -6.29 12.50
CA ILE A 139 -4.78 -6.97 12.34
C ILE A 139 -4.21 -7.26 13.72
N PHE A 140 -3.82 -8.51 13.94
CA PHE A 140 -3.26 -8.96 15.21
C PHE A 140 -2.24 -10.09 15.03
N LEU A 141 -1.33 -10.24 15.98
CA LEU A 141 -0.31 -11.30 15.99
C LEU A 141 -0.80 -12.50 16.80
N ASP A 142 -0.19 -13.63 16.53
CA ASP A 142 -0.40 -14.88 17.28
C ASP A 142 0.02 -14.76 18.75
N LYS A 143 -0.39 -15.73 19.56
CA LYS A 143 -0.07 -15.82 20.98
C LYS A 143 1.42 -16.03 21.21
N THR A 144 2.04 -16.90 20.43
CA THR A 144 3.41 -17.39 20.63
C THR A 144 4.22 -17.45 19.35
N GLU A 145 3.58 -17.56 18.21
CA GLU A 145 4.23 -17.75 16.91
C GLU A 145 4.37 -16.43 16.14
N ASN A 146 5.34 -16.36 15.25
CA ASN A 146 5.56 -15.19 14.39
C ASN A 146 4.56 -15.15 13.22
N LYS A 147 3.28 -15.27 13.54
CA LYS A 147 2.16 -15.24 12.59
C LYS A 147 1.35 -13.98 12.79
N MET A 148 0.73 -13.52 11.70
CA MET A 148 -0.20 -12.40 11.74
C MET A 148 -1.53 -12.82 11.13
N TYR A 149 -2.58 -12.34 11.72
CA TYR A 149 -3.95 -12.52 11.26
C TYR A 149 -4.51 -11.19 10.79
N VAL A 150 -5.16 -11.25 9.64
CA VAL A 150 -5.86 -10.10 9.04
C VAL A 150 -7.32 -10.48 8.92
N ARG A 151 -8.20 -9.66 9.47
CA ARG A 151 -9.64 -9.88 9.43
C ARG A 151 -10.37 -8.62 8.98
N PHE A 152 -11.52 -8.83 8.35
CA PHE A 152 -12.42 -7.76 7.94
C PHE A 152 -13.82 -7.98 8.53
N GLY A 153 -14.47 -6.90 8.92
CA GLY A 153 -15.84 -6.92 9.38
C GLY A 153 -16.83 -7.13 8.23
N THR A 154 -18.05 -7.49 8.57
CA THR A 154 -19.17 -7.61 7.62
C THR A 154 -19.96 -6.31 7.60
N ILE A 155 -20.52 -5.93 6.45
CA ILE A 155 -21.43 -4.79 6.32
C ILE A 155 -22.62 -5.00 7.26
N SER A 156 -22.95 -3.98 8.05
CA SER A 156 -24.05 -4.04 9.02
C SER A 156 -25.39 -4.31 8.33
N GLY A 157 -26.22 -5.15 8.97
CA GLY A 157 -27.58 -5.43 8.49
C GLY A 157 -27.68 -6.48 7.38
N ILE A 158 -26.58 -7.13 7.01
CA ILE A 158 -26.58 -8.22 6.02
C ILE A 158 -26.71 -9.58 6.70
N THR A 159 -27.41 -10.48 6.02
CA THR A 159 -27.56 -11.88 6.44
C THR A 159 -26.76 -12.81 5.52
N PRO A 160 -25.99 -13.79 6.04
CA PRO A 160 -25.78 -14.09 7.46
C PRO A 160 -24.94 -13.04 8.17
N ALA A 161 -25.19 -12.83 9.46
CA ALA A 161 -24.40 -11.96 10.30
C ALA A 161 -22.94 -12.46 10.41
N ASP A 162 -22.07 -11.61 10.91
CA ASP A 162 -20.67 -11.99 11.17
C ASP A 162 -20.62 -13.15 12.19
N SER A 163 -19.79 -14.14 11.90
CA SER A 163 -19.62 -15.32 12.75
C SER A 163 -18.87 -15.04 14.04
N LEU A 164 -18.08 -13.94 14.09
CA LEU A 164 -17.41 -13.52 15.31
C LEU A 164 -18.41 -12.81 16.23
N SER A 165 -18.36 -13.14 17.52
CA SER A 165 -19.27 -12.57 18.53
C SER A 165 -19.18 -11.04 18.60
N SER A 166 -20.32 -10.39 18.67
CA SER A 166 -20.42 -8.93 18.88
C SER A 166 -20.10 -8.49 20.32
N THR A 167 -19.92 -9.43 21.24
CA THR A 167 -19.54 -9.13 22.64
C THR A 167 -18.05 -9.00 22.84
N LEU A 168 -17.24 -9.50 21.90
CA LEU A 168 -15.78 -9.44 21.99
C LEU A 168 -15.29 -8.04 21.60
N THR A 169 -14.58 -7.39 22.50
CA THR A 169 -14.00 -6.05 22.30
C THR A 169 -12.48 -6.06 22.18
N SER A 170 -11.83 -7.17 22.61
CA SER A 170 -10.37 -7.28 22.63
C SER A 170 -9.88 -8.59 22.00
N VAL A 171 -8.81 -8.50 21.20
CA VAL A 171 -8.17 -9.69 20.60
C VAL A 171 -7.56 -10.60 21.66
N SER A 172 -7.17 -10.09 22.83
CA SER A 172 -6.61 -10.88 23.92
C SER A 172 -7.60 -11.89 24.51
N GLN A 173 -8.90 -11.64 24.32
CA GLN A 173 -9.99 -12.49 24.81
C GLN A 173 -10.33 -13.64 23.85
N LEU A 174 -9.75 -13.65 22.62
CA LEU A 174 -10.08 -14.65 21.60
C LEU A 174 -9.73 -16.07 22.06
N SER A 175 -10.72 -16.95 22.05
CA SER A 175 -10.54 -18.40 22.13
C SER A 175 -10.11 -18.98 20.76
N ASN A 176 -9.86 -20.27 20.71
CA ASN A 176 -9.59 -20.96 19.44
C ASN A 176 -10.82 -20.96 18.51
N ASP A 177 -12.02 -21.08 19.09
CA ASP A 177 -13.27 -21.01 18.30
C ASP A 177 -13.52 -19.60 17.78
N ASP A 178 -13.21 -18.56 18.56
CA ASP A 178 -13.29 -17.18 18.10
C ASP A 178 -12.26 -16.90 16.98
N LEU A 179 -11.05 -17.46 17.07
CA LEU A 179 -10.09 -17.36 15.98
C LEU A 179 -10.60 -18.05 14.71
N ARG A 180 -11.23 -19.24 14.83
CA ARG A 180 -11.86 -19.90 13.69
C ARG A 180 -12.92 -19.00 13.05
N ASN A 181 -13.80 -18.40 13.86
CA ASN A 181 -14.83 -17.48 13.40
C ASN A 181 -14.21 -16.21 12.75
N ALA A 182 -13.15 -15.67 13.33
CA ALA A 182 -12.41 -14.53 12.77
C ALA A 182 -11.83 -14.85 11.40
N LEU A 183 -11.28 -16.06 11.20
CA LEU A 183 -10.65 -16.51 9.97
C LEU A 183 -11.63 -16.82 8.82
N ILE A 184 -12.92 -16.92 9.08
CA ILE A 184 -13.94 -17.01 8.02
C ILE A 184 -13.89 -15.76 7.14
N LYS A 185 -13.65 -14.59 7.73
CA LYS A 185 -13.52 -13.30 7.02
C LYS A 185 -12.10 -12.75 7.05
N GLY A 186 -11.10 -13.63 7.07
CA GLY A 186 -9.72 -13.25 7.27
C GLY A 186 -8.72 -14.06 6.47
N ALA A 187 -7.45 -13.67 6.59
CA ALA A 187 -6.31 -14.35 6.02
C ALA A 187 -5.18 -14.48 7.05
N ILE A 188 -4.31 -15.46 6.84
CA ILE A 188 -3.15 -15.74 7.67
C ILE A 188 -1.90 -15.33 6.91
N ILE A 189 -1.04 -14.54 7.55
CA ILE A 189 0.35 -14.36 7.13
C ILE A 189 1.18 -15.36 7.95
N PRO A 190 1.70 -16.42 7.32
CA PRO A 190 2.22 -17.58 8.05
C PRO A 190 3.51 -17.31 8.81
N TYR A 191 4.26 -16.29 8.40
CA TYR A 191 5.52 -15.93 9.04
C TYR A 191 5.84 -14.46 8.87
N ILE A 192 6.23 -13.82 9.98
CA ILE A 192 6.77 -12.44 9.99
C ILE A 192 8.13 -12.46 10.69
N PRO A 193 9.20 -12.04 10.01
CA PRO A 193 10.52 -11.91 10.61
C PRO A 193 10.53 -10.94 11.78
N LEU A 194 11.27 -11.27 12.85
CA LEU A 194 11.48 -10.42 14.01
C LEU A 194 12.73 -9.53 13.84
N GLN A 195 12.83 -8.50 14.65
CA GLN A 195 14.00 -7.62 14.82
C GLN A 195 14.46 -6.93 13.52
N ARG A 196 13.53 -6.74 12.60
CA ARG A 196 13.72 -5.94 11.39
C ARG A 196 12.41 -5.29 10.96
N TRP A 197 12.50 -4.27 10.15
CA TRP A 197 11.34 -3.72 9.47
C TRP A 197 10.85 -4.69 8.40
N VAL A 198 9.55 -4.91 8.39
CA VAL A 198 8.85 -5.77 7.44
C VAL A 198 7.72 -4.97 6.81
N HIS A 199 7.64 -4.96 5.50
CA HIS A 199 6.55 -4.37 4.76
C HIS A 199 5.39 -5.36 4.61
N ILE A 200 4.21 -4.95 5.00
CA ILE A 200 2.98 -5.75 4.87
C ILE A 200 2.07 -5.10 3.85
N GLY A 201 1.66 -5.86 2.85
CA GLY A 201 0.63 -5.49 1.89
C GLY A 201 -0.58 -6.41 2.01
N ILE A 202 -1.77 -5.85 1.92
CA ILE A 202 -3.04 -6.59 1.99
C ILE A 202 -3.94 -6.08 0.88
N VAL A 203 -4.27 -6.95 -0.06
CA VAL A 203 -5.16 -6.66 -1.19
C VAL A 203 -6.44 -7.46 -1.01
N VAL A 204 -7.57 -6.78 -0.98
CA VAL A 204 -8.89 -7.36 -0.71
C VAL A 204 -9.84 -7.06 -1.84
N THR A 205 -10.52 -8.09 -2.30
CA THR A 205 -11.67 -7.97 -3.18
C THR A 205 -12.86 -8.68 -2.55
N THR A 206 -14.03 -8.09 -2.67
CA THR A 206 -15.30 -8.67 -2.16
C THR A 206 -16.38 -8.48 -3.21
N SER A 207 -17.40 -9.32 -3.19
CA SER A 207 -18.61 -9.18 -3.99
C SER A 207 -19.74 -9.99 -3.36
N ALA A 208 -20.94 -9.91 -3.91
CA ALA A 208 -22.06 -10.76 -3.48
C ALA A 208 -21.79 -12.25 -3.67
N ASN A 209 -20.93 -12.63 -4.62
CA ASN A 209 -20.62 -14.02 -4.97
C ASN A 209 -19.38 -14.57 -4.27
N GLY A 210 -18.58 -13.70 -3.64
CA GLY A 210 -17.32 -14.06 -2.99
C GLY A 210 -16.25 -13.02 -3.20
N GLY A 211 -15.01 -13.34 -2.84
CA GLY A 211 -13.86 -12.48 -2.98
C GLY A 211 -12.58 -13.21 -2.65
N ASN A 212 -11.51 -12.46 -2.53
CA ASN A 212 -10.21 -12.98 -2.11
C ASN A 212 -9.45 -11.95 -1.25
N ILE A 213 -8.51 -12.45 -0.47
CA ILE A 213 -7.51 -11.66 0.24
C ILE A 213 -6.14 -12.20 -0.18
N THR A 214 -5.31 -11.30 -0.70
CA THR A 214 -3.89 -11.60 -0.98
C THR A 214 -3.04 -10.77 -0.04
N THR A 215 -2.12 -11.41 0.66
CA THR A 215 -1.19 -10.77 1.59
C THR A 215 0.23 -10.83 1.03
N TYR A 216 0.99 -9.77 1.29
CA TYR A 216 2.37 -9.62 0.84
C TYR A 216 3.26 -9.33 2.04
N VAL A 217 4.47 -9.87 2.00
CA VAL A 217 5.55 -9.59 2.94
C VAL A 217 6.79 -9.17 2.14
N ASP A 218 7.29 -7.97 2.39
CA ASP A 218 8.46 -7.38 1.70
C ASP A 218 8.37 -7.40 0.16
N GLY A 219 7.16 -7.22 -0.37
CA GLY A 219 6.90 -7.21 -1.81
C GLY A 219 6.51 -8.56 -2.41
N ASP A 220 6.72 -9.66 -1.70
CA ASP A 220 6.41 -11.00 -2.16
C ASP A 220 5.07 -11.51 -1.63
N ILE A 221 4.37 -12.33 -2.41
CA ILE A 221 3.10 -12.94 -2.00
C ILE A 221 3.36 -13.91 -0.85
N ALA A 222 2.76 -13.64 0.32
CA ALA A 222 2.83 -14.51 1.49
C ALA A 222 1.69 -15.53 1.52
N SER A 223 0.46 -15.09 1.21
CA SER A 223 -0.69 -15.99 1.11
C SER A 223 -1.77 -15.41 0.20
N THR A 224 -2.55 -16.25 -0.42
CA THR A 224 -3.77 -15.91 -1.14
C THR A 224 -4.86 -16.88 -0.77
N ILE A 225 -5.96 -16.35 -0.24
CA ILE A 225 -7.12 -17.14 0.12
C ILE A 225 -8.35 -16.58 -0.59
N ALA A 226 -9.18 -17.44 -1.14
CA ALA A 226 -10.42 -17.09 -1.81
C ALA A 226 -11.63 -17.71 -1.07
N THR A 227 -12.79 -17.15 -1.29
CA THR A 227 -14.06 -17.74 -0.80
C THR A 227 -14.16 -19.21 -1.18
N GLY A 228 -14.54 -20.05 -0.22
CA GLY A 228 -14.63 -21.52 -0.40
C GLY A 228 -13.32 -22.28 -0.22
N LYS A 229 -12.23 -21.59 0.14
CA LYS A 229 -10.97 -22.23 0.55
C LYS A 229 -10.84 -22.27 2.06
N TYR A 230 -10.05 -23.20 2.57
CA TYR A 230 -9.80 -23.31 3.99
C TYR A 230 -8.58 -22.51 4.42
N ASN A 231 -8.76 -21.68 5.46
CA ASN A 231 -7.67 -21.17 6.27
C ASN A 231 -7.33 -22.21 7.33
N THR A 232 -6.06 -22.58 7.45
CA THR A 232 -5.62 -23.58 8.44
C THR A 232 -4.43 -23.04 9.23
N THR A 233 -4.51 -23.12 10.56
CA THR A 233 -3.39 -22.79 11.46
C THR A 233 -3.45 -23.71 12.68
N GLY A 234 -2.45 -24.56 12.86
CA GLY A 234 -2.49 -25.61 13.88
C GLY A 234 -3.73 -26.51 13.70
N ASP A 235 -4.51 -26.68 14.77
CA ASP A 235 -5.75 -27.46 14.75
C ASP A 235 -6.99 -26.65 14.30
N ILE A 236 -6.80 -25.36 13.98
CA ILE A 236 -7.91 -24.48 13.60
C ILE A 236 -8.08 -24.52 12.08
N ASN A 237 -9.30 -24.81 11.65
CA ASN A 237 -9.67 -24.88 10.24
C ASN A 237 -10.95 -24.04 10.01
N ALA A 238 -10.88 -23.03 9.14
CA ALA A 238 -11.98 -22.13 8.84
C ALA A 238 -12.22 -22.05 7.33
N LEU A 239 -13.46 -22.31 6.91
CA LEU A 239 -13.87 -22.11 5.52
C LEU A 239 -14.03 -20.61 5.25
N ALA A 240 -13.20 -20.06 4.38
CA ALA A 240 -13.21 -18.64 4.05
C ALA A 240 -14.47 -18.23 3.27
N ASP A 241 -15.09 -17.14 3.69
CA ASP A 241 -16.20 -16.49 3.00
C ASP A 241 -16.03 -14.97 3.02
N PHE A 242 -15.67 -14.41 1.87
CA PHE A 242 -15.38 -12.97 1.70
C PHE A 242 -16.54 -12.21 1.06
N LYS A 243 -17.76 -12.72 1.17
CA LYS A 243 -18.96 -12.01 0.77
C LYS A 243 -19.24 -10.85 1.74
N ASN A 244 -19.63 -9.72 1.17
CA ASN A 244 -20.13 -8.57 1.93
C ASN A 244 -19.17 -8.05 3.02
N ILE A 245 -17.89 -8.05 2.75
CA ILE A 245 -16.89 -7.45 3.63
C ILE A 245 -17.05 -5.92 3.62
N ASP A 246 -17.00 -5.30 4.80
CA ASP A 246 -17.01 -3.85 4.94
C ASP A 246 -15.63 -3.26 4.64
N LEU A 247 -15.41 -2.86 3.39
CA LEU A 247 -14.18 -2.18 2.95
C LEU A 247 -14.25 -0.66 3.12
N ASN A 248 -15.40 -0.11 3.48
CA ASN A 248 -15.64 1.32 3.61
C ASN A 248 -15.72 1.78 5.07
N LYS A 249 -15.15 1.01 5.97
CA LYS A 249 -15.16 1.35 7.38
C LYS A 249 -14.51 2.71 7.61
N THR A 250 -15.24 3.58 8.24
CA THR A 250 -14.79 4.89 8.69
C THR A 250 -14.56 4.89 10.19
N GLY A 251 -13.89 5.91 10.69
CA GLY A 251 -13.64 6.06 12.12
C GLY A 251 -12.18 6.37 12.40
N LYS A 252 -11.63 5.70 13.40
CA LYS A 252 -10.24 5.90 13.82
C LYS A 252 -9.38 4.72 13.40
N LEU A 253 -8.12 5.01 13.07
CA LEU A 253 -7.06 4.03 13.07
C LEU A 253 -6.53 3.92 14.51
N VAL A 254 -6.65 2.76 15.08
CA VAL A 254 -6.11 2.45 16.41
C VAL A 254 -4.91 1.52 16.23
N ILE A 255 -3.77 1.88 16.81
CA ILE A 255 -2.52 1.12 16.74
C ILE A 255 -2.10 0.73 18.14
N GLY A 256 -1.68 -0.53 18.31
CA GLY A 256 -1.13 -1.04 19.55
C GLY A 256 -2.16 -1.20 20.68
N GLY A 257 -1.67 -1.34 21.90
CA GLY A 257 -2.48 -1.48 23.11
C GLY A 257 -1.60 -1.50 24.38
N THR A 258 -2.20 -1.19 25.54
CA THR A 258 -1.45 -0.98 26.78
C THR A 258 -1.71 -2.03 27.86
N THR A 259 -2.92 -2.58 27.93
CA THR A 259 -3.36 -3.41 29.06
C THR A 259 -4.11 -4.64 28.57
N TYR A 260 -4.24 -5.62 29.50
CA TYR A 260 -5.00 -6.83 29.26
C TYR A 260 -6.52 -6.60 29.19
N ASP A 261 -7.00 -5.48 29.75
CA ASP A 261 -8.43 -5.29 30.01
C ASP A 261 -9.16 -4.38 29.03
N ASP A 262 -8.50 -3.39 28.41
CA ASP A 262 -9.26 -2.39 27.64
C ASP A 262 -9.25 -2.68 26.15
N ASP A 263 -8.59 -2.79 25.28
CA ASP A 263 -8.72 -3.01 23.81
C ASP A 263 -7.77 -4.08 23.32
N GLY A 264 -7.21 -4.82 24.24
CA GLY A 264 -6.28 -5.87 23.95
C GLY A 264 -4.84 -5.49 24.14
N CYS A 265 -4.07 -6.52 24.39
CA CYS A 265 -2.62 -6.43 24.50
C CYS A 265 -2.05 -5.96 23.18
N GLY A 266 -1.24 -4.92 23.21
CA GLY A 266 -0.40 -4.53 22.07
C GLY A 266 0.75 -5.52 21.86
N PHE A 267 1.79 -5.07 21.19
CA PHE A 267 2.97 -5.89 20.93
C PHE A 267 4.26 -5.09 21.14
N SER A 268 5.37 -5.81 21.38
CA SER A 268 6.70 -5.21 21.48
C SER A 268 7.22 -4.84 20.11
N GLY A 269 7.06 -3.56 19.73
CA GLY A 269 7.50 -3.13 18.39
C GLY A 269 6.94 -1.78 17.95
N LEU A 270 6.97 -1.56 16.65
CA LEU A 270 6.61 -0.30 16.00
C LEU A 270 5.77 -0.55 14.74
N VAL A 271 4.86 0.36 14.43
CA VAL A 271 4.13 0.44 13.14
C VAL A 271 4.45 1.77 12.46
N SER A 272 4.63 1.75 11.15
CA SER A 272 4.89 2.96 10.38
C SER A 272 4.19 2.95 9.02
N LYS A 273 3.98 4.12 8.44
CA LYS A 273 3.45 4.37 7.08
C LYS A 273 2.21 3.56 6.74
N PHE A 274 1.20 3.56 7.63
CA PHE A 274 -0.07 2.97 7.27
C PHE A 274 -0.69 3.72 6.09
N SER A 275 -0.93 2.99 5.02
CA SER A 275 -1.52 3.52 3.79
C SER A 275 -2.76 2.71 3.40
N THR A 276 -3.73 3.36 2.79
CA THR A 276 -4.90 2.71 2.22
C THR A 276 -5.10 3.18 0.78
N TYR A 277 -5.52 2.25 -0.07
CA TYR A 277 -5.78 2.48 -1.49
C TYR A 277 -7.23 2.11 -1.78
N ASN A 278 -7.89 2.88 -2.63
CA ASN A 278 -9.28 2.62 -3.02
C ASN A 278 -9.42 1.62 -4.18
N TYR A 279 -8.38 0.87 -4.47
CA TYR A 279 -8.33 -0.16 -5.52
C TYR A 279 -7.42 -1.33 -5.11
N ASP A 280 -7.44 -2.39 -5.90
CA ASP A 280 -6.57 -3.54 -5.77
C ASP A 280 -5.20 -3.22 -6.40
N ILE A 281 -4.22 -2.88 -5.57
CA ILE A 281 -2.85 -2.63 -6.04
C ILE A 281 -2.21 -3.93 -6.54
N ASN A 282 -1.42 -3.81 -7.60
CA ASN A 282 -0.69 -4.93 -8.15
C ASN A 282 0.66 -5.16 -7.43
N GLN A 283 1.33 -6.25 -7.74
CA GLN A 283 2.61 -6.59 -7.11
C GLN A 283 3.69 -5.52 -7.34
N LYS A 284 3.66 -4.85 -8.49
CA LYS A 284 4.60 -3.76 -8.77
C LYS A 284 4.37 -2.57 -7.85
N ASP A 285 3.11 -2.18 -7.64
CA ASP A 285 2.76 -1.08 -6.72
C ASP A 285 3.16 -1.42 -5.28
N ILE A 286 2.98 -2.68 -4.85
CA ILE A 286 3.44 -3.19 -3.55
C ILE A 286 4.97 -3.08 -3.44
N TYR A 287 5.69 -3.44 -4.50
CA TYR A 287 7.15 -3.38 -4.52
C TYR A 287 7.66 -1.94 -4.53
N ASP A 288 6.98 -1.05 -5.24
CA ASP A 288 7.30 0.38 -5.25
C ASP A 288 7.09 0.99 -3.85
N ASP A 289 5.99 0.63 -3.15
CA ASP A 289 5.74 1.05 -1.76
C ASP A 289 6.79 0.47 -0.78
N TYR A 290 7.16 -0.80 -0.96
CA TYR A 290 8.26 -1.42 -0.21
C TYR A 290 9.58 -0.66 -0.38
N ASN A 291 9.91 -0.22 -1.59
CA ASN A 291 11.14 0.52 -1.86
C ASN A 291 11.16 1.93 -1.24
N GLU A 292 10.01 2.51 -0.91
CA GLU A 292 9.96 3.79 -0.18
C GLU A 292 10.49 3.69 1.26
N GLY A 293 10.51 2.48 1.83
CA GLY A 293 11.01 2.21 3.19
C GLY A 293 10.10 2.71 4.32
N PRO A 294 10.40 2.33 5.58
CA PRO A 294 9.54 2.58 6.73
C PRO A 294 9.57 4.01 7.26
N ILE A 295 10.58 4.81 6.92
CA ILE A 295 10.80 6.15 7.47
C ILE A 295 10.92 7.16 6.34
N ASP A 296 10.16 8.25 6.45
CA ASP A 296 10.14 9.31 5.44
C ASP A 296 11.24 10.34 5.75
N SER A 297 12.45 10.07 5.29
CA SER A 297 13.62 10.95 5.46
C SER A 297 14.31 11.20 4.12
N LEU A 298 14.74 12.44 3.89
CA LEU A 298 15.53 12.79 2.71
C LEU A 298 16.80 11.95 2.61
N PHE A 299 17.48 11.72 3.73
CA PHE A 299 18.70 10.90 3.79
C PHE A 299 18.44 9.43 3.45
N VAL A 300 17.27 8.89 3.87
CA VAL A 300 16.83 7.54 3.49
C VAL A 300 16.57 7.46 1.98
N LYS A 301 15.90 8.45 1.41
CA LYS A 301 15.64 8.53 -0.04
C LYS A 301 16.92 8.64 -0.85
N MET A 302 17.97 9.25 -0.31
CA MET A 302 19.29 9.34 -0.91
C MET A 302 20.17 8.11 -0.64
N GLY A 303 19.67 7.08 0.05
CA GLY A 303 20.44 5.89 0.43
C GLY A 303 21.48 6.13 1.53
N LEU A 304 21.47 7.31 2.15
CA LEU A 304 22.43 7.72 3.18
C LEU A 304 21.86 7.64 4.60
N GLY A 305 20.61 7.21 4.75
CA GLY A 305 19.93 7.18 6.04
C GLY A 305 20.19 5.92 6.85
N ALA A 306 19.80 5.96 8.12
CA ALA A 306 19.88 4.84 9.05
C ALA A 306 19.16 3.56 8.56
N TYR A 307 18.24 3.71 7.61
CA TYR A 307 17.57 2.59 6.98
C TYR A 307 18.54 1.67 6.23
N GLY A 308 19.43 2.22 5.40
CA GLY A 308 20.41 1.43 4.65
C GLY A 308 21.43 0.70 5.53
N PHE A 309 21.67 1.22 6.75
CA PHE A 309 22.61 0.63 7.69
C PHE A 309 21.97 -0.32 8.71
N ARG A 310 20.67 -0.14 9.01
CA ARG A 310 19.97 -0.88 10.08
C ARG A 310 19.02 -1.95 9.59
N ASN A 311 18.67 -1.90 8.34
CA ASN A 311 17.92 -2.98 7.71
C ASN A 311 18.88 -3.64 6.72
N PRO A 312 19.71 -4.58 7.17
CA PRO A 312 20.49 -5.38 6.26
C PRO A 312 19.49 -5.97 5.28
N ILE A 313 19.64 -5.63 4.02
CA ILE A 313 18.86 -6.23 2.94
C ILE A 313 19.26 -7.70 2.96
N TYR A 314 18.54 -8.52 3.71
CA TYR A 314 18.61 -9.96 3.56
C TYR A 314 17.91 -10.31 2.25
N LYS A 315 18.52 -9.92 1.15
CA LYS A 315 18.33 -10.61 -0.11
C LYS A 315 19.24 -11.82 -0.02
N LEU A 316 18.71 -12.89 0.50
CA LEU A 316 19.25 -14.21 0.23
C LEU A 316 18.80 -14.62 -1.16
#